data_14a4cb5f5e68e030effcf7e3a6c0694c
#
_entry.id   14a4cb5f5e68e030effcf7e3a6c0694c
#
_cell.length_a   1.000
_cell.length_b   1.000
_cell.length_c   1.000
_cell.angle_alpha   90.00
_cell.angle_beta   90.00
_cell.angle_gamma   90.00
#
_symmetry.space_group_name_H-M   'P 1'
#
loop_
_entity.id
_entity.type
_entity.pdbx_description
1 polymer ?
#
loop_
_entity_poly.entity_id
_entity_poly.type
_entity_poly.pdbx_seq_one_letter_code
_entity_poly.pdbx_strand_id
1 'polypeptide(L)'
;MTEDKTIISAIVRAWKIGFPMFFPKSGTVESVNKTMKTLKVKIKDDFISDVTWTEPVVPMVGSKCLLVARENMSERYTAFAFEKIDSIKTKVADQVEIEFSEFKAFVNYKNLIKVTIDETGLTLDLGVNKLKIKGDIDQEGNFKTSGKIDAKQEITAFAQTPASVGRSTHLTDYTDTPVGPSVTFKPKAGT
;
A
#
# COMPACT_ATOMS: atom_id res chain seq x y z
N MET A 1 52.91 -27.71 -24.83
CA MET A 1 51.65 -27.01 -24.62
C MET A 1 50.57 -27.79 -23.84
N THR A 2 50.80 -29.03 -23.45
CA THR A 2 49.84 -29.87 -22.70
C THR A 2 50.02 -29.77 -21.20
N GLU A 3 51.20 -29.44 -20.68
CA GLU A 3 51.52 -29.38 -19.25
C GLU A 3 50.86 -28.15 -18.54
N ASP A 4 50.82 -27.01 -19.22
CA ASP A 4 50.22 -25.79 -18.65
C ASP A 4 48.72 -25.95 -18.35
N LYS A 5 47.99 -26.67 -19.19
CA LYS A 5 46.57 -26.94 -18.93
C LYS A 5 46.32 -27.83 -17.73
N THR A 6 47.28 -28.73 -17.45
CA THR A 6 47.20 -29.66 -16.31
C THR A 6 47.44 -28.93 -15.01
N ILE A 7 48.43 -28.02 -14.99
CA ILE A 7 48.76 -27.21 -13.80
C ILE A 7 47.60 -26.25 -13.49
N ILE A 8 47.08 -25.53 -14.47
CA ILE A 8 45.93 -24.63 -14.30
C ILE A 8 44.72 -25.40 -13.79
N SER A 9 44.43 -26.58 -14.34
CA SER A 9 43.30 -27.41 -13.91
C SER A 9 43.52 -27.93 -12.46
N ALA A 10 44.71 -28.25 -12.05
CA ALA A 10 45.07 -28.67 -10.70
C ALA A 10 44.91 -27.49 -9.70
N ILE A 11 45.39 -26.31 -10.06
CA ILE A 11 45.22 -25.08 -9.24
C ILE A 11 43.74 -24.73 -9.08
N VAL A 12 42.95 -24.73 -10.16
CA VAL A 12 41.51 -24.49 -10.12
C VAL A 12 40.80 -25.53 -9.28
N ARG A 13 41.22 -26.78 -9.32
CA ARG A 13 40.66 -27.88 -8.54
C ARG A 13 41.02 -27.73 -7.04
N ALA A 14 42.29 -27.41 -6.74
CA ALA A 14 42.75 -27.15 -5.38
C ALA A 14 42.03 -25.90 -4.76
N TRP A 15 41.83 -24.87 -5.56
CA TRP A 15 41.10 -23.67 -5.18
C TRP A 15 39.64 -23.98 -4.91
N LYS A 16 38.96 -24.77 -5.74
CA LYS A 16 37.58 -25.19 -5.48
C LYS A 16 37.41 -26.07 -4.26
N ILE A 17 38.42 -26.85 -3.88
CA ILE A 17 38.42 -27.65 -2.64
C ILE A 17 38.73 -26.80 -1.43
N GLY A 18 39.71 -25.90 -1.53
CA GLY A 18 40.15 -25.04 -0.40
C GLY A 18 39.21 -23.85 -0.16
N PHE A 19 38.55 -23.37 -1.21
CA PHE A 19 37.62 -22.23 -1.17
C PHE A 19 36.38 -22.58 -1.97
N PRO A 20 35.45 -23.37 -1.44
CA PRO A 20 34.24 -23.70 -2.13
C PRO A 20 33.40 -22.43 -2.36
N MET A 21 33.51 -21.86 -3.56
CA MET A 21 32.66 -20.74 -3.95
C MET A 21 31.36 -21.30 -4.51
N PHE A 22 30.28 -21.05 -3.77
CA PHE A 22 28.94 -21.41 -4.26
C PHE A 22 28.39 -20.28 -5.11
N PHE A 23 28.37 -20.48 -6.42
CA PHE A 23 27.77 -19.53 -7.34
C PHE A 23 26.27 -19.39 -7.09
N PRO A 24 25.72 -18.21 -7.34
CA PRO A 24 24.29 -18.02 -7.29
C PRO A 24 23.56 -19.00 -8.21
N LYS A 25 22.49 -19.58 -7.73
CA LYS A 25 21.63 -20.49 -8.49
C LYS A 25 20.30 -19.79 -8.74
N SER A 26 19.71 -19.97 -9.91
CA SER A 26 18.33 -19.59 -10.14
C SER A 26 17.39 -20.73 -9.80
N GLY A 27 16.27 -20.38 -9.16
CA GLY A 27 15.23 -21.33 -8.81
C GLY A 27 13.85 -20.70 -8.93
N THR A 28 12.84 -21.52 -8.71
CA THR A 28 11.43 -21.10 -8.68
C THR A 28 10.86 -21.40 -7.31
N VAL A 29 10.18 -20.42 -6.71
CA VAL A 29 9.51 -20.55 -5.40
C VAL A 29 8.37 -21.54 -5.53
N GLU A 30 8.43 -22.65 -4.83
CA GLU A 30 7.40 -23.69 -4.80
C GLU A 30 6.39 -23.47 -3.68
N SER A 31 6.89 -23.06 -2.51
CA SER A 31 6.04 -22.70 -1.38
C SER A 31 6.70 -21.65 -0.50
N VAL A 32 5.85 -20.88 0.21
CA VAL A 32 6.24 -19.79 1.11
C VAL A 32 5.67 -20.07 2.50
N ASN A 33 6.54 -20.20 3.49
CA ASN A 33 6.14 -20.23 4.89
C ASN A 33 6.35 -18.84 5.51
N LYS A 34 5.28 -18.04 5.55
CA LYS A 34 5.32 -16.66 6.06
C LYS A 34 5.64 -16.59 7.56
N THR A 35 5.26 -17.60 8.34
CA THR A 35 5.48 -17.65 9.79
C THR A 35 6.94 -17.91 10.12
N MET A 36 7.55 -18.90 9.48
CA MET A 36 8.95 -19.27 9.69
C MET A 36 9.90 -18.45 8.82
N LYS A 37 9.39 -17.65 7.91
CA LYS A 37 10.17 -16.87 6.92
C LYS A 37 11.10 -17.77 6.09
N THR A 38 10.57 -18.89 5.63
CA THR A 38 11.29 -19.86 4.81
C THR A 38 10.54 -20.20 3.53
N LEU A 39 11.31 -20.58 2.51
CA LEU A 39 10.84 -20.99 1.19
C LEU A 39 11.25 -22.41 0.91
N LYS A 40 10.43 -23.09 0.10
CA LYS A 40 10.86 -24.23 -0.65
C LYS A 40 11.06 -23.78 -2.09
N VAL A 41 12.26 -24.01 -2.64
CA VAL A 41 12.64 -23.54 -3.98
C VAL A 41 13.01 -24.73 -4.84
N LYS A 42 12.45 -24.77 -6.04
CA LYS A 42 12.77 -25.76 -7.07
C LYS A 42 13.94 -25.28 -7.91
N ILE A 43 14.97 -26.11 -8.05
CA ILE A 43 16.13 -25.86 -8.92
C ILE A 43 16.25 -27.05 -9.86
N LYS A 44 15.93 -26.86 -11.15
CA LYS A 44 15.82 -27.96 -12.14
C LYS A 44 14.85 -29.03 -11.62
N ASP A 45 15.37 -30.20 -11.25
CA ASP A 45 14.58 -31.35 -10.81
C ASP A 45 14.64 -31.55 -9.28
N ASP A 46 15.43 -30.75 -8.57
CA ASP A 46 15.64 -30.83 -7.12
C ASP A 46 14.92 -29.73 -6.38
N PHE A 47 14.71 -29.95 -5.09
CA PHE A 47 14.13 -28.96 -4.18
C PHE A 47 15.10 -28.63 -3.05
N ILE A 48 15.16 -27.35 -2.71
CA ILE A 48 15.84 -26.88 -1.50
C ILE A 48 14.77 -26.35 -0.56
N SER A 49 14.70 -26.88 0.65
CA SER A 49 13.84 -26.42 1.74
C SER A 49 14.59 -25.45 2.66
N ASP A 50 13.84 -24.75 3.50
CA ASP A 50 14.38 -23.83 4.53
C ASP A 50 15.26 -22.69 4.00
N VAL A 51 15.01 -22.31 2.76
CA VAL A 51 15.64 -21.15 2.15
C VAL A 51 15.06 -19.90 2.80
N THR A 52 15.88 -19.08 3.41
CA THR A 52 15.46 -17.78 3.93
C THR A 52 15.36 -16.74 2.82
N TRP A 53 14.63 -15.66 3.04
CA TRP A 53 14.63 -14.51 2.12
C TRP A 53 14.93 -13.20 2.84
N THR A 54 15.27 -12.17 2.07
CA THR A 54 15.54 -10.82 2.58
C THR A 54 14.25 -10.00 2.66
N GLU A 55 13.96 -9.47 3.86
CA GLU A 55 12.93 -8.43 4.01
C GLU A 55 13.35 -7.14 3.26
N PRO A 56 12.43 -6.28 2.86
CA PRO A 56 11.00 -6.21 3.27
C PRO A 56 10.01 -6.95 2.36
N VAL A 57 10.51 -7.74 1.43
CA VAL A 57 9.72 -8.37 0.37
C VAL A 57 9.20 -9.72 0.82
N VAL A 58 7.94 -10.03 0.57
CA VAL A 58 7.38 -11.37 0.69
C VAL A 58 7.25 -11.95 -0.72
N PRO A 59 7.93 -13.05 -1.04
CA PRO A 59 7.88 -13.65 -2.37
C PRO A 59 6.56 -14.32 -2.66
N MET A 60 6.20 -14.38 -3.94
CA MET A 60 5.03 -15.10 -4.44
C MET A 60 5.43 -16.52 -4.89
N VAL A 61 4.55 -17.50 -4.67
CA VAL A 61 4.69 -18.85 -5.25
C VAL A 61 4.74 -18.75 -6.77
N GLY A 62 5.61 -19.54 -7.41
CA GLY A 62 5.86 -19.48 -8.85
C GLY A 62 6.84 -18.39 -9.29
N SER A 63 7.29 -17.51 -8.37
CA SER A 63 8.29 -16.50 -8.68
C SER A 63 9.66 -17.10 -8.92
N LYS A 64 10.37 -16.63 -9.93
CA LYS A 64 11.79 -16.91 -10.06
C LYS A 64 12.58 -16.10 -9.03
N CYS A 65 13.66 -16.67 -8.55
CA CYS A 65 14.55 -16.05 -7.59
C CYS A 65 15.99 -16.45 -7.79
N LEU A 66 16.90 -15.69 -7.23
CA LEU A 66 18.31 -16.05 -7.10
C LEU A 66 18.59 -16.55 -5.69
N LEU A 67 19.35 -17.60 -5.59
CA LEU A 67 19.80 -18.24 -4.35
C LEU A 67 21.29 -18.02 -4.16
N VAL A 68 21.66 -17.54 -3.01
CA VAL A 68 23.07 -17.44 -2.59
C VAL A 68 23.30 -18.27 -1.35
N ALA A 69 24.37 -19.05 -1.37
CA ALA A 69 24.77 -19.83 -0.21
C ALA A 69 25.18 -18.91 0.94
N ARG A 70 24.65 -19.18 2.13
CA ARG A 70 25.03 -18.48 3.35
C ARG A 70 26.28 -19.12 3.94
N GLU A 71 27.21 -18.29 4.41
CA GLU A 71 28.42 -18.74 5.09
C GLU A 71 29.20 -19.79 4.29
N ASN A 72 29.07 -19.76 2.97
CA ASN A 72 29.69 -20.74 2.08
C ASN A 72 29.27 -22.20 2.33
N MET A 73 28.06 -22.41 2.87
CA MET A 73 27.51 -23.74 3.15
C MET A 73 26.56 -24.17 2.03
N SER A 74 26.75 -25.38 1.49
CA SER A 74 25.94 -25.92 0.40
C SER A 74 24.49 -26.21 0.77
N GLU A 75 24.15 -26.17 2.05
CA GLU A 75 22.83 -26.53 2.58
C GLU A 75 22.02 -25.31 3.03
N ARG A 76 22.66 -24.14 3.14
CA ARG A 76 22.02 -22.92 3.62
C ARG A 76 21.97 -21.86 2.53
N TYR A 77 20.78 -21.49 2.13
CA TYR A 77 20.57 -20.50 1.09
C TYR A 77 19.72 -19.34 1.57
N THR A 78 20.01 -18.17 0.99
CA THR A 78 19.12 -17.01 1.04
C THR A 78 18.65 -16.70 -0.37
N ALA A 79 17.35 -16.53 -0.55
CA ALA A 79 16.74 -16.11 -1.80
C ALA A 79 16.58 -14.59 -1.85
N PHE A 80 16.78 -14.03 -3.03
CA PHE A 80 16.59 -12.60 -3.32
C PHE A 80 16.26 -12.41 -4.81
N ALA A 81 16.05 -11.15 -5.23
CA ALA A 81 15.73 -10.80 -6.62
C ALA A 81 14.56 -11.61 -7.18
N PHE A 82 13.42 -11.49 -6.50
CA PHE A 82 12.19 -12.16 -6.91
C PHE A 82 11.58 -11.47 -8.13
N GLU A 83 11.16 -12.26 -9.14
CA GLU A 83 10.43 -11.76 -10.31
C GLU A 83 9.02 -11.26 -9.94
N LYS A 84 8.37 -11.97 -9.01
CA LYS A 84 7.04 -11.65 -8.51
C LYS A 84 7.03 -11.66 -7.00
N ILE A 85 6.34 -10.70 -6.43
CA ILE A 85 6.21 -10.54 -4.97
C ILE A 85 4.74 -10.51 -4.58
N ASP A 86 4.43 -11.07 -3.42
CA ASP A 86 3.10 -11.04 -2.81
C ASP A 86 2.85 -9.71 -2.10
N SER A 87 3.83 -9.25 -1.35
CA SER A 87 3.73 -7.98 -0.64
C SER A 87 5.10 -7.42 -0.26
N ILE A 88 5.10 -6.12 0.03
CA ILE A 88 6.22 -5.42 0.66
C ILE A 88 5.72 -4.91 1.99
N LYS A 89 6.43 -5.24 3.09
CA LYS A 89 6.14 -4.73 4.43
C LYS A 89 7.41 -4.17 5.03
N THR A 90 7.37 -2.91 5.40
CA THR A 90 8.52 -2.27 6.05
C THR A 90 8.09 -1.37 7.18
N LYS A 91 8.99 -1.20 8.15
CA LYS A 91 8.85 -0.25 9.26
C LYS A 91 10.03 0.69 9.26
N VAL A 92 9.74 1.97 9.40
CA VAL A 92 10.75 3.02 9.50
C VAL A 92 10.74 3.54 10.94
N ALA A 93 11.84 3.31 11.65
CA ALA A 93 12.04 3.76 13.03
C ALA A 93 10.86 3.44 13.97
N ASP A 94 10.23 2.27 13.81
CA ASP A 94 9.05 1.80 14.54
C ASP A 94 7.84 2.75 14.57
N GLN A 95 7.90 3.82 13.77
CA GLN A 95 6.89 4.87 13.75
C GLN A 95 6.01 4.85 12.50
N VAL A 96 6.59 4.41 11.38
CA VAL A 96 5.87 4.33 10.10
C VAL A 96 5.85 2.88 9.65
N GLU A 97 4.67 2.34 9.45
CA GLU A 97 4.47 1.03 8.83
C GLU A 97 3.93 1.23 7.42
N ILE A 98 4.56 0.61 6.46
CA ILE A 98 4.16 0.66 5.05
C ILE A 98 3.94 -0.76 4.57
N GLU A 99 2.80 -1.00 3.96
CA GLU A 99 2.45 -2.28 3.34
C GLU A 99 1.89 -2.04 1.94
N PHE A 100 2.44 -2.75 0.97
CA PHE A 100 1.90 -2.84 -0.38
C PHE A 100 1.67 -4.30 -0.74
N SER A 101 0.50 -4.62 -1.25
CA SER A 101 0.14 -5.92 -1.78
C SER A 101 -0.72 -5.75 -3.03
N GLU A 102 -1.13 -6.84 -3.68
CA GLU A 102 -1.99 -6.81 -4.86
C GLU A 102 -3.28 -6.02 -4.63
N PHE A 103 -3.88 -6.17 -3.44
CA PHE A 103 -5.21 -5.61 -3.13
C PHE A 103 -5.19 -4.45 -2.15
N LYS A 104 -4.01 -4.03 -1.66
CA LYS A 104 -3.93 -3.03 -0.60
C LYS A 104 -2.63 -2.25 -0.62
N ALA A 105 -2.76 -0.93 -0.53
CA ALA A 105 -1.68 -0.04 -0.13
C ALA A 105 -2.03 0.59 1.22
N PHE A 106 -1.13 0.52 2.18
CA PHE A 106 -1.36 0.96 3.55
C PHE A 106 -0.15 1.70 4.10
N VAL A 107 -0.41 2.83 4.71
CA VAL A 107 0.58 3.61 5.47
C VAL A 107 -0.01 3.95 6.84
N ASN A 108 0.69 3.57 7.89
CA ASN A 108 0.32 3.87 9.26
C ASN A 108 1.44 4.66 9.92
N TYR A 109 1.14 5.85 10.41
CA TYR A 109 2.06 6.69 11.17
C TYR A 109 1.65 6.73 12.64
N LYS A 110 2.44 6.07 13.51
CA LYS A 110 2.25 6.04 14.97
C LYS A 110 0.85 5.68 15.45
N ASN A 111 0.07 4.94 14.66
CA ASN A 111 -1.37 4.72 14.88
C ASN A 111 -2.23 5.99 14.97
N LEU A 112 -1.68 7.15 14.59
CA LEU A 112 -2.37 8.44 14.60
C LEU A 112 -3.02 8.77 13.26
N ILE A 113 -2.36 8.37 12.18
CA ILE A 113 -2.81 8.61 10.81
C ILE A 113 -2.66 7.31 10.04
N LYS A 114 -3.75 6.87 9.42
CA LYS A 114 -3.76 5.69 8.55
C LYS A 114 -4.30 6.05 7.19
N VAL A 115 -3.57 5.68 6.16
CA VAL A 115 -3.99 5.78 4.77
C VAL A 115 -4.13 4.36 4.23
N THR A 116 -5.29 4.03 3.72
CA THR A 116 -5.56 2.73 3.12
C THR A 116 -6.14 2.93 1.74
N ILE A 117 -5.58 2.27 0.76
CA ILE A 117 -6.13 2.18 -0.60
C ILE A 117 -6.37 0.70 -0.85
N ASP A 118 -7.60 0.33 -1.12
CA ASP A 118 -8.01 -1.04 -1.42
C ASP A 118 -9.12 -1.05 -2.47
N GLU A 119 -9.74 -2.20 -2.71
CA GLU A 119 -10.80 -2.37 -3.69
C GLU A 119 -12.05 -1.51 -3.40
N THR A 120 -12.22 -1.05 -2.15
CA THR A 120 -13.35 -0.19 -1.75
C THR A 120 -13.06 1.29 -1.96
N GLY A 121 -11.79 1.66 -2.18
CA GLY A 121 -11.34 3.02 -2.43
C GLY A 121 -10.22 3.50 -1.53
N LEU A 122 -10.16 4.82 -1.34
CA LEU A 122 -9.21 5.49 -0.46
C LEU A 122 -9.86 5.83 0.87
N THR A 123 -9.30 5.31 1.95
CA THR A 123 -9.65 5.68 3.33
C THR A 123 -8.52 6.46 3.96
N LEU A 124 -8.84 7.62 4.54
CA LEU A 124 -7.94 8.44 5.33
C LEU A 124 -8.50 8.57 6.75
N ASP A 125 -7.92 7.81 7.69
CA ASP A 125 -8.25 7.89 9.11
C ASP A 125 -7.21 8.76 9.81
N LEU A 126 -7.65 9.89 10.31
CA LEU A 126 -6.82 10.88 11.00
C LEU A 126 -6.97 10.81 12.53
N GLY A 127 -7.81 9.90 13.04
CA GLY A 127 -8.14 9.86 14.46
C GLY A 127 -8.66 11.22 14.96
N VAL A 128 -7.95 11.81 15.91
CA VAL A 128 -8.29 13.13 16.46
C VAL A 128 -7.63 14.30 15.71
N ASN A 129 -6.83 14.01 14.68
CA ASN A 129 -6.12 15.02 13.91
C ASN A 129 -7.01 15.64 12.83
N LYS A 130 -6.56 16.76 12.27
CA LYS A 130 -7.28 17.51 11.24
C LYS A 130 -6.60 17.35 9.88
N LEU A 131 -7.39 17.15 8.84
CA LEU A 131 -6.94 17.30 7.47
C LEU A 131 -6.94 18.79 7.10
N LYS A 132 -5.79 19.30 6.67
CA LYS A 132 -5.65 20.65 6.14
C LYS A 132 -5.27 20.58 4.66
N ILE A 133 -6.18 21.01 3.81
CA ILE A 133 -5.95 21.16 2.38
C ILE A 133 -5.73 22.63 2.08
N LYS A 134 -4.67 22.94 1.30
CA LYS A 134 -4.40 24.29 0.81
C LYS A 134 -4.53 24.23 -0.72
N GLY A 135 -5.50 24.98 -1.24
CA GLY A 135 -5.85 24.99 -2.66
C GLY A 135 -7.31 24.64 -2.86
N ASP A 136 -7.70 24.51 -4.10
CA ASP A 136 -9.05 24.16 -4.49
C ASP A 136 -9.28 22.66 -4.41
N ILE A 137 -10.51 22.25 -4.13
CA ILE A 137 -10.97 20.86 -4.17
C ILE A 137 -12.03 20.77 -5.25
N ASP A 138 -11.73 20.02 -6.31
CA ASP A 138 -12.70 19.64 -7.31
C ASP A 138 -13.22 18.23 -6.97
N GLN A 139 -14.54 18.13 -6.77
CA GLN A 139 -15.17 16.87 -6.37
C GLN A 139 -16.32 16.54 -7.32
N GLU A 140 -16.15 15.46 -8.05
CA GLU A 140 -17.23 14.87 -8.81
C GLU A 140 -17.98 13.83 -7.94
N GLY A 141 -19.31 13.95 -7.86
CA GLY A 141 -20.14 13.03 -7.08
C GLY A 141 -20.67 13.61 -5.77
N ASN A 142 -21.14 12.76 -4.90
CA ASN A 142 -21.80 13.16 -3.67
C ASN A 142 -20.80 13.47 -2.54
N PHE A 143 -20.97 14.61 -1.90
CA PHE A 143 -20.30 14.93 -0.64
C PHE A 143 -21.21 14.61 0.54
N LYS A 144 -20.73 13.76 1.45
CA LYS A 144 -21.45 13.41 2.67
C LYS A 144 -20.62 13.77 3.89
N THR A 145 -21.18 14.54 4.79
CA THR A 145 -20.57 14.87 6.08
C THR A 145 -21.54 14.55 7.21
N SER A 146 -21.02 14.06 8.34
CA SER A 146 -21.77 13.87 9.59
C SER A 146 -21.62 15.04 10.56
N GLY A 147 -20.73 16.01 10.24
CA GLY A 147 -20.45 17.17 11.05
C GLY A 147 -20.96 18.46 10.44
N LYS A 148 -20.60 19.58 11.08
CA LYS A 148 -20.87 20.92 10.54
C LYS A 148 -19.93 21.24 9.38
N ILE A 149 -20.46 21.94 8.39
CA ILE A 149 -19.68 22.63 7.37
C ILE A 149 -19.64 24.10 7.77
N ASP A 150 -18.44 24.59 8.11
CA ASP A 150 -18.20 25.99 8.46
C ASP A 150 -17.47 26.64 7.29
N ALA A 151 -18.16 27.45 6.52
CA ALA A 151 -17.61 28.19 5.41
C ALA A 151 -17.53 29.67 5.76
N LYS A 152 -16.32 30.26 5.64
CA LYS A 152 -16.11 31.69 5.83
C LYS A 152 -16.66 32.57 4.70
N GLN A 153 -16.96 31.95 3.56
CA GLN A 153 -17.55 32.58 2.39
C GLN A 153 -18.85 31.87 2.02
N GLU A 154 -19.59 32.47 1.09
CA GLU A 154 -20.87 31.94 0.65
C GLU A 154 -20.71 30.53 0.03
N ILE A 155 -21.61 29.62 0.45
CA ILE A 155 -21.77 28.33 -0.21
C ILE A 155 -22.83 28.51 -1.28
N THR A 156 -22.42 28.61 -2.54
CA THR A 156 -23.33 28.73 -3.67
C THR A 156 -23.72 27.35 -4.17
N ALA A 157 -25.00 26.98 -4.02
CA ALA A 157 -25.54 25.75 -4.57
C ALA A 157 -26.40 26.07 -5.80
N PHE A 158 -26.01 25.56 -6.97
CA PHE A 158 -26.82 25.63 -8.17
C PHE A 158 -27.73 24.39 -8.26
N ALA A 159 -29.02 24.59 -8.01
CA ALA A 159 -30.00 23.55 -8.29
C ALA A 159 -30.36 23.61 -9.78
N GLN A 160 -29.98 22.63 -10.56
CA GLN A 160 -30.28 22.57 -11.98
C GLN A 160 -31.70 22.13 -12.29
N THR A 161 -32.49 21.68 -11.33
CA THR A 161 -33.88 21.28 -11.50
C THR A 161 -34.77 21.73 -10.36
N PRO A 162 -35.99 22.20 -10.63
CA PRO A 162 -36.94 22.63 -9.59
C PRO A 162 -37.30 21.53 -8.58
N ALA A 163 -37.13 20.28 -8.94
CA ALA A 163 -37.47 19.12 -8.11
C ALA A 163 -36.39 18.79 -7.03
N SER A 164 -35.22 19.39 -7.08
CA SER A 164 -34.16 19.14 -6.14
C SER A 164 -34.16 20.11 -4.94
N VAL A 165 -35.27 20.77 -4.67
CA VAL A 165 -35.37 21.77 -3.62
C VAL A 165 -35.44 21.12 -2.25
N GLY A 166 -34.35 20.60 -1.78
CA GLY A 166 -34.09 20.46 -0.36
C GLY A 166 -33.75 21.80 0.32
N ARG A 167 -34.21 22.93 -0.22
CA ARG A 167 -33.96 24.26 0.38
C ARG A 167 -34.57 24.43 1.78
N SER A 168 -35.58 23.65 2.10
CA SER A 168 -36.26 23.77 3.38
C SER A 168 -35.42 23.31 4.58
N THR A 169 -34.40 22.49 4.36
CA THR A 169 -33.56 21.97 5.44
C THR A 169 -32.37 22.86 5.79
N HIS A 170 -32.02 23.82 4.91
CA HIS A 170 -30.91 24.74 5.18
C HIS A 170 -31.34 26.06 5.83
N LEU A 171 -32.65 26.34 5.89
CA LEU A 171 -33.20 27.60 6.35
C LEU A 171 -33.86 27.53 7.73
N THR A 172 -33.76 26.40 8.42
CA THR A 172 -34.45 26.24 9.71
C THR A 172 -33.82 26.96 10.87
N ASP A 173 -32.60 27.49 10.72
CA ASP A 173 -31.94 28.26 11.78
C ASP A 173 -31.71 29.74 11.44
N TYR A 174 -32.30 30.25 10.35
CA TYR A 174 -32.32 31.68 10.10
C TYR A 174 -33.49 32.29 10.85
N THR A 175 -33.27 32.68 12.10
CA THR A 175 -34.14 33.59 12.82
C THR A 175 -33.94 34.95 12.20
N ASP A 176 -34.76 35.28 11.22
CA ASP A 176 -34.90 36.64 10.74
C ASP A 176 -35.61 37.44 11.87
N THR A 177 -34.84 38.23 12.58
CA THR A 177 -35.42 39.20 13.51
C THR A 177 -36.00 40.31 12.64
N PRO A 178 -37.32 40.43 12.55
CA PRO A 178 -37.91 41.44 11.67
C PRO A 178 -37.55 42.83 12.19
N VAL A 179 -36.70 43.53 11.48
CA VAL A 179 -36.43 44.93 11.69
C VAL A 179 -37.47 45.74 10.90
N GLY A 180 -38.64 45.89 11.49
CA GLY A 180 -39.68 46.71 10.93
C GLY A 180 -41.09 46.08 10.89
N PRO A 181 -42.13 46.84 10.67
CA PRO A 181 -43.49 46.32 10.68
C PRO A 181 -43.69 45.32 9.55
N SER A 182 -44.10 44.10 9.88
CA SER A 182 -44.38 43.04 8.95
C SER A 182 -45.54 43.41 8.02
N VAL A 183 -45.29 43.59 6.76
CA VAL A 183 -46.35 43.70 5.75
C VAL A 183 -46.86 42.27 5.46
N THR A 184 -47.94 41.89 6.09
CA THR A 184 -48.66 40.64 5.79
C THR A 184 -49.34 40.79 4.44
N PHE A 185 -48.76 40.20 3.42
CA PHE A 185 -49.49 39.99 2.15
C PHE A 185 -50.53 38.88 2.33
N LYS A 186 -51.81 39.27 2.46
CA LYS A 186 -52.90 38.31 2.36
C LYS A 186 -52.94 37.77 0.92
N PRO A 187 -53.05 36.46 0.72
CA PRO A 187 -53.27 35.90 -0.61
C PRO A 187 -54.61 36.42 -1.13
N LYS A 188 -54.62 37.00 -2.32
CA LYS A 188 -55.82 37.41 -3.02
C LYS A 188 -56.59 36.15 -3.38
N ALA A 189 -57.81 36.00 -2.89
CA ALA A 189 -58.72 34.94 -3.28
C ALA A 189 -58.94 35.02 -4.80
N GLY A 190 -58.65 33.96 -5.52
CA GLY A 190 -58.91 33.88 -6.94
C GLY A 190 -60.42 33.81 -7.19
N THR A 191 -60.87 34.62 -8.07
CA THR A 191 -62.15 34.48 -8.77
C THR A 191 -61.99 33.52 -9.94
#